data_565fe45b6227498401ec9a972dd1248d
#
_entry.id   565fe45b6227498401ec9a972dd1248d
#
_cell.length_a   1.000
_cell.length_b   1.000
_cell.length_c   1.000
_cell.angle_alpha   90.00
_cell.angle_beta   90.00
_cell.angle_gamma   90.00
#
_symmetry.space_group_name_H-M   'P 1'
#
loop_
_entity.id
_entity.type
_entity.pdbx_description
1 polymer ?
#
loop_
_entity_poly.entity_id
_entity_poly.type
_entity_poly.pdbx_seq_one_letter_code
_entity_poly.pdbx_strand_id
1 'polypeptide(L)'
;SITGGYTRIAGYERFDGRPNPSDALYTIITVNLSATVNVGDTIVGVTSAATGYVISTSTNQLVFTFATGTFVPGETLTVTAVTKGTFTAFGSAGTTTSKQAAEYLNLAADAYRANITVVTGSGPIRGVVYYKDVVYAWRNNSAGTAMAIYKSTVSGWTLVPLGYEMPFSTGSIEIVEGNIVVGQTSGATATITRVVLSSGTWAGSTAAGYLYFASFTGSFSAGETLRVGGTPYAVVGATGAAAITLNPNGRVETATGNFGGN
;
A
#
# COMPACT_ATOMS: atom_id res chain seq x y z
N SER A 1 -26.11 2.81 44.30
CA SER A 1 -25.08 3.21 43.37
C SER A 1 -25.30 2.45 42.07
N ILE A 2 -25.84 3.12 41.08
CA ILE A 2 -25.99 2.54 39.76
C ILE A 2 -24.65 2.67 39.08
N THR A 3 -23.83 1.66 39.16
CA THR A 3 -22.63 1.50 38.36
C THR A 3 -22.93 0.78 37.04
N GLY A 4 -24.05 1.16 36.42
CA GLY A 4 -24.42 0.70 35.09
C GLY A 4 -24.35 1.84 34.08
N GLY A 5 -23.20 2.46 33.97
CA GLY A 5 -22.94 3.38 32.88
C GLY A 5 -22.29 2.62 31.74
N TYR A 6 -22.71 2.87 30.52
CA TYR A 6 -21.93 2.51 29.34
C TYR A 6 -20.63 3.26 29.43
N THR A 7 -19.52 2.58 29.63
CA THR A 7 -18.21 3.16 29.39
C THR A 7 -18.14 3.42 27.87
N ARG A 8 -18.09 4.69 27.48
CA ARG A 8 -17.79 5.03 26.10
C ARG A 8 -16.45 4.38 25.80
N ILE A 9 -16.44 3.39 24.94
CA ILE A 9 -15.20 2.93 24.34
C ILE A 9 -14.61 4.16 23.68
N ALA A 10 -13.44 4.59 24.13
CA ALA A 10 -12.66 5.60 23.43
C ALA A 10 -12.69 5.20 21.96
N GLY A 11 -13.12 6.11 21.08
CA GLY A 11 -13.50 5.80 19.71
C GLY A 11 -12.50 4.88 18.99
N TYR A 12 -12.94 4.26 17.92
CA TYR A 12 -12.07 3.51 17.03
C TYR A 12 -11.52 4.47 15.97
N GLU A 13 -10.28 4.25 15.56
CA GLU A 13 -9.66 4.95 14.44
C GLU A 13 -9.63 4.01 13.23
N ARG A 14 -9.72 4.59 12.04
CA ARG A 14 -9.45 3.83 10.82
C ARG A 14 -7.96 3.48 10.79
N PHE A 15 -7.65 2.32 10.32
CA PHE A 15 -6.27 1.87 10.12
C PHE A 15 -6.01 1.67 8.62
N ASP A 16 -4.99 2.32 8.08
CA ASP A 16 -4.52 2.17 6.70
C ASP A 16 -3.00 1.99 6.59
N GLY A 17 -2.31 1.82 7.73
CA GLY A 17 -0.87 1.69 7.85
C GLY A 17 -0.12 3.01 8.02
N ARG A 18 -0.79 4.16 7.87
CA ARG A 18 -0.24 5.47 8.18
C ARG A 18 -0.23 5.72 9.67
N PRO A 19 0.57 6.70 10.16
CA PRO A 19 0.57 7.06 11.57
C PRO A 19 -0.82 7.39 12.09
N ASN A 20 -1.15 6.88 13.29
CA ASN A 20 -2.44 7.08 13.91
C ASN A 20 -2.63 8.52 14.41
N PRO A 21 -3.85 9.05 14.45
CA PRO A 21 -4.15 10.33 15.09
C PRO A 21 -3.73 10.40 16.55
N SER A 22 -3.76 9.29 17.29
CA SER A 22 -3.27 9.20 18.68
C SER A 22 -1.76 9.39 18.81
N ASP A 23 -0.99 9.15 17.74
CA ASP A 23 0.46 9.34 17.70
C ASP A 23 0.85 10.70 17.10
N ALA A 24 -0.14 11.58 16.87
CA ALA A 24 0.09 12.86 16.24
C ALA A 24 1.01 13.76 17.08
N LEU A 25 1.98 14.35 16.41
CA LEU A 25 2.92 15.30 16.98
C LEU A 25 2.82 16.62 16.24
N TYR A 26 3.16 17.70 16.94
CA TYR A 26 3.27 19.02 16.35
C TYR A 26 4.60 19.67 16.70
N THR A 27 5.01 20.62 15.86
CA THR A 27 6.20 21.46 16.10
C THR A 27 5.78 22.93 16.04
N ILE A 28 6.32 23.71 16.94
CA ILE A 28 6.13 25.16 16.98
C ILE A 28 7.44 25.82 16.53
N ILE A 29 7.33 26.79 15.63
CA ILE A 29 8.45 27.63 15.23
C ILE A 29 8.09 29.13 15.31
N THR A 30 9.07 29.92 15.65
CA THR A 30 9.04 31.39 15.55
C THR A 30 9.53 31.81 14.17
N VAL A 31 8.84 32.74 13.53
CA VAL A 31 9.07 33.14 12.15
C VAL A 31 8.96 34.65 11.99
N ASN A 32 9.66 35.20 11.00
CA ASN A 32 9.43 36.55 10.47
C ASN A 32 8.75 36.38 9.10
N LEU A 33 7.43 36.55 9.07
CA LEU A 33 6.65 36.39 7.82
C LEU A 33 6.68 37.68 7.00
N SER A 34 6.96 37.54 5.72
CA SER A 34 6.85 38.61 4.70
C SER A 34 5.61 38.46 3.82
N ALA A 35 4.94 37.30 3.90
CA ALA A 35 3.70 37.00 3.21
C ALA A 35 2.87 36.00 4.01
N THR A 36 1.57 35.97 3.78
CA THR A 36 0.62 35.09 4.47
C THR A 36 0.94 33.63 4.26
N VAL A 37 0.91 32.87 5.36
CA VAL A 37 0.88 31.41 5.40
C VAL A 37 -0.47 31.00 5.97
N ASN A 38 -1.17 30.09 5.33
CA ASN A 38 -2.48 29.62 5.74
C ASN A 38 -2.41 28.26 6.42
N VAL A 39 -3.39 27.95 7.24
CA VAL A 39 -3.63 26.57 7.71
C VAL A 39 -3.90 25.69 6.48
N GLY A 40 -3.24 24.53 6.40
CA GLY A 40 -3.29 23.66 5.25
C GLY A 40 -2.12 23.80 4.27
N ASP A 41 -1.33 24.89 4.37
CA ASP A 41 -0.12 25.04 3.56
C ASP A 41 0.96 24.03 3.99
N THR A 42 1.78 23.59 3.04
CA THR A 42 3.02 22.88 3.35
C THR A 42 4.18 23.86 3.24
N ILE A 43 4.82 24.16 4.36
CA ILE A 43 6.05 24.96 4.40
C ILE A 43 7.26 24.10 4.05
N VAL A 44 8.22 24.72 3.37
CA VAL A 44 9.50 24.10 2.99
C VAL A 44 10.64 25.02 3.39
N GLY A 45 11.62 24.49 4.10
CA GLY A 45 12.90 25.18 4.39
C GLY A 45 13.80 25.11 3.16
N VAL A 46 14.22 26.26 2.64
CA VAL A 46 15.01 26.31 1.39
C VAL A 46 16.39 25.66 1.53
N THR A 47 17.01 25.79 2.69
CA THR A 47 18.35 25.25 2.95
C THR A 47 18.30 23.78 3.39
N SER A 48 17.36 23.46 4.28
CA SER A 48 17.25 22.13 4.89
C SER A 48 16.45 21.14 4.05
N ALA A 49 15.62 21.60 3.12
CA ALA A 49 14.56 20.85 2.47
C ALA A 49 13.55 20.23 3.47
N ALA A 50 13.58 20.65 4.74
CA ALA A 50 12.61 20.24 5.74
C ALA A 50 11.21 20.70 5.34
N THR A 51 10.18 19.90 5.66
CA THR A 51 8.78 20.24 5.36
C THR A 51 7.92 20.14 6.60
N GLY A 52 6.78 20.86 6.59
CA GLY A 52 5.77 20.76 7.64
C GLY A 52 4.41 21.21 7.14
N TYR A 53 3.36 20.49 7.53
CA TYR A 53 1.97 20.83 7.22
C TYR A 53 1.42 21.76 8.30
N VAL A 54 1.05 22.99 7.94
CA VAL A 54 0.62 24.04 8.88
C VAL A 54 -0.76 23.75 9.43
N ILE A 55 -0.85 23.67 10.76
CA ILE A 55 -2.11 23.44 11.49
C ILE A 55 -2.59 24.66 12.27
N SER A 56 -1.68 25.63 12.51
CA SER A 56 -2.03 26.92 13.12
C SER A 56 -1.01 27.98 12.71
N THR A 57 -1.44 29.22 12.58
CA THR A 57 -0.60 30.36 12.20
C THR A 57 -0.95 31.59 13.00
N SER A 58 0.07 32.39 13.31
CA SER A 58 -0.07 33.74 13.88
C SER A 58 1.00 34.64 13.28
N THR A 59 1.07 35.91 13.70
CA THR A 59 1.97 36.92 13.13
C THR A 59 3.44 36.50 13.12
N ASN A 60 3.90 35.79 14.15
CA ASN A 60 5.30 35.43 14.31
C ASN A 60 5.52 33.97 14.70
N GLN A 61 4.50 33.15 14.53
CA GLN A 61 4.52 31.73 14.91
C GLN A 61 3.79 30.87 13.91
N LEU A 62 4.39 29.75 13.56
CA LEU A 62 3.73 28.67 12.83
C LEU A 62 3.76 27.40 13.68
N VAL A 63 2.65 26.67 13.65
CA VAL A 63 2.53 25.34 14.22
C VAL A 63 2.23 24.38 13.09
N PHE A 64 3.00 23.31 12.98
CA PHE A 64 2.86 22.34 11.92
C PHE A 64 3.00 20.89 12.41
N THR A 65 2.47 19.98 11.65
CA THR A 65 2.58 18.53 11.82
C THR A 65 3.17 17.91 10.56
N PHE A 66 3.29 16.58 10.49
CA PHE A 66 3.94 15.84 9.39
C PHE A 66 5.34 16.36 9.05
N ALA A 67 6.10 16.73 10.08
CA ALA A 67 7.45 17.24 9.89
C ALA A 67 8.35 16.18 9.23
N THR A 68 9.08 16.60 8.18
CA THR A 68 10.17 15.82 7.61
C THR A 68 11.44 16.67 7.63
N GLY A 69 12.57 16.05 7.96
CA GLY A 69 13.83 16.78 8.13
C GLY A 69 13.83 17.71 9.35
N THR A 70 14.82 18.59 9.42
CA THR A 70 14.98 19.57 10.50
C THR A 70 15.23 20.94 9.90
N PHE A 71 14.38 21.89 10.23
CA PHE A 71 14.54 23.28 9.81
C PHE A 71 15.80 23.91 10.45
N VAL A 72 16.48 24.80 9.71
CA VAL A 72 17.70 25.49 10.15
C VAL A 72 17.38 26.94 10.45
N PRO A 73 17.69 27.45 11.68
CA PRO A 73 17.47 28.85 12.01
C PRO A 73 18.14 29.81 11.01
N GLY A 74 17.41 30.83 10.59
CA GLY A 74 17.84 31.80 9.57
C GLY A 74 17.47 31.42 8.14
N GLU A 75 16.97 30.21 7.88
CA GLU A 75 16.59 29.83 6.53
C GLU A 75 15.29 30.47 6.05
N THR A 76 15.19 30.63 4.74
CA THR A 76 13.97 31.08 4.08
C THR A 76 12.92 29.96 4.06
N LEU A 77 11.68 30.32 4.40
CA LEU A 77 10.52 29.45 4.29
C LEU A 77 9.73 29.75 3.02
N THR A 78 9.31 28.69 2.31
CA THR A 78 8.49 28.81 1.10
C THR A 78 7.23 27.95 1.21
N VAL A 79 6.18 28.34 0.46
CA VAL A 79 4.99 27.55 0.16
C VAL A 79 4.84 27.53 -1.35
N THR A 80 4.76 26.37 -1.96
CA THR A 80 4.74 26.21 -3.45
C THR A 80 5.82 27.02 -4.16
N ALA A 81 7.05 26.98 -3.63
CA ALA A 81 8.21 27.73 -4.10
C ALA A 81 8.12 29.28 -3.97
N VAL A 82 7.07 29.81 -3.34
CA VAL A 82 6.93 31.27 -3.07
C VAL A 82 7.45 31.56 -1.66
N THR A 83 8.37 32.51 -1.54
CA THR A 83 8.91 32.96 -0.25
C THR A 83 7.82 33.51 0.65
N LYS A 84 7.79 33.04 1.88
CA LYS A 84 6.83 33.42 2.93
C LYS A 84 7.47 34.13 4.11
N GLY A 85 8.76 33.98 4.31
CA GLY A 85 9.47 34.61 5.43
C GLY A 85 10.71 33.80 5.81
N THR A 86 11.16 34.03 7.04
CA THR A 86 12.39 33.42 7.57
C THR A 86 12.07 32.69 8.87
N PHE A 87 12.58 31.48 9.01
CA PHE A 87 12.56 30.73 10.27
C PHE A 87 13.58 31.29 11.25
N THR A 88 13.16 31.61 12.47
CA THR A 88 14.07 32.24 13.46
C THR A 88 14.48 31.28 14.57
N ALA A 89 13.55 30.52 15.14
CA ALA A 89 13.85 29.62 16.25
C ALA A 89 12.76 28.53 16.39
N PHE A 90 13.12 27.43 17.01
CA PHE A 90 12.14 26.46 17.53
C PHE A 90 11.46 27.00 18.79
N GLY A 91 10.22 26.61 19.02
CA GLY A 91 9.40 27.00 20.15
C GLY A 91 8.49 28.19 19.84
N SER A 92 7.71 28.56 20.82
CA SER A 92 6.77 29.68 20.72
C SER A 92 7.48 31.02 21.05
N ALA A 93 6.97 32.10 20.50
CA ALA A 93 7.38 33.45 20.85
C ALA A 93 7.03 33.84 22.31
N GLY A 94 6.29 32.98 23.02
CA GLY A 94 5.88 33.09 24.40
C GLY A 94 5.65 31.73 25.03
N THR A 95 5.20 31.68 26.29
CA THR A 95 4.92 30.43 26.99
C THR A 95 3.66 29.81 26.44
N THR A 96 3.78 28.59 25.86
CA THR A 96 2.61 27.79 25.46
C THR A 96 1.89 27.27 26.69
N THR A 97 0.63 27.63 26.86
CA THR A 97 -0.19 27.10 27.95
C THR A 97 -0.58 25.64 27.69
N SER A 98 -0.89 24.88 28.75
CA SER A 98 -1.38 23.51 28.63
C SER A 98 -2.64 23.39 27.75
N LYS A 99 -3.50 24.42 27.76
CA LYS A 99 -4.69 24.48 26.89
C LYS A 99 -4.30 24.62 25.42
N GLN A 100 -3.38 25.49 25.08
CA GLN A 100 -2.89 25.66 23.71
C GLN A 100 -2.17 24.41 23.22
N ALA A 101 -1.36 23.77 24.08
CA ALA A 101 -0.70 22.51 23.74
C ALA A 101 -1.71 21.41 23.40
N ALA A 102 -2.78 21.29 24.20
CA ALA A 102 -3.87 20.34 23.92
C ALA A 102 -4.63 20.68 22.61
N GLU A 103 -4.83 21.97 22.33
CA GLU A 103 -5.45 22.42 21.07
C GLU A 103 -4.60 22.07 19.86
N TYR A 104 -3.29 22.34 19.91
CA TYR A 104 -2.37 21.99 18.82
C TYR A 104 -2.27 20.48 18.61
N LEU A 105 -2.28 19.70 19.68
CA LEU A 105 -2.32 18.24 19.58
C LEU A 105 -3.62 17.76 18.90
N ASN A 106 -4.76 18.36 19.24
CA ASN A 106 -6.03 18.03 18.58
C ASN A 106 -6.02 18.39 17.08
N LEU A 107 -5.50 19.58 16.74
CA LEU A 107 -5.36 19.99 15.32
C LEU A 107 -4.42 19.06 14.54
N ALA A 108 -3.31 18.64 15.17
CA ALA A 108 -2.41 17.65 14.57
C ALA A 108 -3.14 16.30 14.38
N ALA A 109 -3.86 15.81 15.39
CA ALA A 109 -4.63 14.58 15.30
C ALA A 109 -5.73 14.66 14.22
N ASP A 110 -6.38 15.82 14.03
CA ASP A 110 -7.34 16.02 12.95
C ASP A 110 -6.69 15.96 11.57
N ALA A 111 -5.49 16.51 11.41
CA ALA A 111 -4.72 16.41 10.18
C ALA A 111 -4.34 14.95 9.88
N TYR A 112 -3.91 14.18 10.89
CA TYR A 112 -3.64 12.74 10.76
C TYR A 112 -4.91 11.97 10.38
N ARG A 113 -6.03 12.28 11.02
CA ARG A 113 -7.33 11.66 10.73
C ARG A 113 -7.80 11.94 9.31
N ALA A 114 -7.61 13.16 8.83
CA ALA A 114 -7.92 13.53 7.44
C ALA A 114 -7.05 12.82 6.40
N ASN A 115 -5.83 12.40 6.78
CA ASN A 115 -4.91 11.69 5.91
C ASN A 115 -5.22 10.19 5.79
N ILE A 116 -6.05 9.61 6.67
CA ILE A 116 -6.42 8.20 6.62
C ILE A 116 -7.36 7.94 5.43
N THR A 117 -7.03 6.94 4.63
CA THR A 117 -7.83 6.53 3.48
C THR A 117 -8.56 5.21 3.73
N VAL A 118 -9.66 5.01 3.02
CA VAL A 118 -10.35 3.72 3.03
C VAL A 118 -9.63 2.73 2.11
N VAL A 119 -9.81 1.43 2.36
CA VAL A 119 -9.34 0.38 1.43
C VAL A 119 -9.91 0.65 0.04
N THR A 120 -9.06 0.69 -0.96
CA THR A 120 -9.46 0.90 -2.37
C THR A 120 -10.46 -0.18 -2.81
N GLY A 121 -11.36 0.16 -3.73
CA GLY A 121 -12.31 -0.78 -4.30
C GLY A 121 -13.77 -0.39 -4.09
N SER A 122 -14.68 -1.32 -4.29
CA SER A 122 -16.14 -1.14 -4.22
C SER A 122 -16.79 -2.08 -3.21
N GLY A 123 -17.99 -1.74 -2.75
CA GLY A 123 -18.72 -2.55 -1.77
C GLY A 123 -18.08 -2.60 -0.38
N PRO A 124 -18.54 -3.47 0.51
CA PRO A 124 -18.03 -3.61 1.87
C PRO A 124 -16.67 -4.31 1.92
N ILE A 125 -15.97 -4.13 3.03
CA ILE A 125 -14.82 -4.97 3.40
C ILE A 125 -15.35 -6.38 3.69
N ARG A 126 -14.74 -7.40 3.07
CA ARG A 126 -15.16 -8.81 3.15
C ARG A 126 -14.42 -9.60 4.21
N GLY A 127 -13.27 -9.11 4.63
CA GLY A 127 -12.47 -9.70 5.69
C GLY A 127 -11.25 -8.83 5.98
N VAL A 128 -10.72 -8.99 7.20
CA VAL A 128 -9.50 -8.33 7.65
C VAL A 128 -8.69 -9.35 8.43
N VAL A 129 -7.39 -9.40 8.19
CA VAL A 129 -6.46 -10.22 8.96
C VAL A 129 -5.20 -9.43 9.29
N TYR A 130 -4.70 -9.60 10.50
CA TYR A 130 -3.41 -9.09 10.91
C TYR A 130 -2.39 -10.23 10.86
N TYR A 131 -1.33 -10.04 10.07
CA TYR A 131 -0.29 -11.05 9.89
C TYR A 131 1.08 -10.39 9.69
N LYS A 132 2.07 -10.79 10.50
CA LYS A 132 3.44 -10.25 10.45
C LYS A 132 3.48 -8.72 10.44
N ASP A 133 2.81 -8.11 11.41
CA ASP A 133 2.75 -6.65 11.62
C ASP A 133 2.11 -5.85 10.47
N VAL A 134 1.38 -6.53 9.59
CA VAL A 134 0.67 -5.93 8.46
C VAL A 134 -0.81 -6.30 8.53
N VAL A 135 -1.69 -5.34 8.30
CA VAL A 135 -3.13 -5.58 8.14
C VAL A 135 -3.42 -5.86 6.67
N TYR A 136 -4.08 -6.95 6.40
CA TYR A 136 -4.60 -7.31 5.08
C TYR A 136 -6.12 -7.16 5.08
N ALA A 137 -6.66 -6.59 4.02
CA ALA A 137 -8.09 -6.39 3.84
C ALA A 137 -8.53 -6.92 2.47
N TRP A 138 -9.69 -7.57 2.45
CA TRP A 138 -10.33 -8.06 1.24
C TRP A 138 -11.50 -7.16 0.87
N ARG A 139 -11.50 -6.66 -0.34
CA ARG A 139 -12.57 -5.84 -0.89
C ARG A 139 -12.68 -6.09 -2.40
N ASN A 140 -13.86 -5.94 -2.98
CA ASN A 140 -13.97 -6.01 -4.44
C ASN A 140 -13.12 -4.89 -5.07
N ASN A 141 -12.55 -5.16 -6.25
CA ASN A 141 -11.91 -4.13 -7.07
C ASN A 141 -12.90 -2.99 -7.40
N SER A 142 -12.42 -1.89 -7.93
CA SER A 142 -13.27 -0.73 -8.21
C SER A 142 -14.42 -1.02 -9.18
N ALA A 143 -14.21 -1.95 -10.12
CA ALA A 143 -15.24 -2.40 -11.05
C ALA A 143 -16.26 -3.40 -10.44
N GLY A 144 -15.98 -3.95 -9.25
CA GLY A 144 -16.83 -4.95 -8.62
C GLY A 144 -16.78 -6.34 -9.25
N THR A 145 -15.86 -6.59 -10.17
CA THR A 145 -15.77 -7.81 -10.98
C THR A 145 -14.93 -8.91 -10.36
N ALA A 146 -14.09 -8.57 -9.40
CA ALA A 146 -13.24 -9.51 -8.69
C ALA A 146 -12.98 -9.00 -7.27
N MET A 147 -12.72 -9.91 -6.33
CA MET A 147 -12.21 -9.54 -5.02
C MET A 147 -10.69 -9.34 -5.10
N ALA A 148 -10.19 -8.33 -4.43
CA ALA A 148 -8.78 -7.99 -4.34
C ALA A 148 -8.31 -8.02 -2.88
N ILE A 149 -7.03 -8.27 -2.69
CA ILE A 149 -6.37 -8.23 -1.39
C ILE A 149 -5.55 -6.94 -1.33
N TYR A 150 -5.68 -6.20 -0.26
CA TYR A 150 -4.89 -5.01 0.01
C TYR A 150 -4.11 -5.20 1.30
N LYS A 151 -2.89 -4.71 1.35
CA LYS A 151 -2.07 -4.65 2.56
C LYS A 151 -1.86 -3.21 2.99
N SER A 152 -1.82 -2.99 4.31
CA SER A 152 -1.45 -1.70 4.88
C SER A 152 0.04 -1.43 4.70
N THR A 153 0.39 -0.19 4.41
CA THR A 153 1.75 0.34 4.33
C THR A 153 1.79 1.72 4.95
N VAL A 154 2.97 2.25 5.22
CA VAL A 154 3.14 3.63 5.72
C VAL A 154 2.56 4.71 4.78
N SER A 155 2.23 4.37 3.55
CA SER A 155 1.57 5.26 2.56
C SER A 155 0.09 4.93 2.33
N GLY A 156 -0.48 4.01 3.10
CA GLY A 156 -1.87 3.56 2.98
C GLY A 156 -1.98 2.16 2.40
N TRP A 157 -3.10 1.87 1.74
CA TRP A 157 -3.42 0.55 1.21
C TRP A 157 -2.75 0.29 -0.14
N THR A 158 -2.08 -0.85 -0.27
CA THR A 158 -1.43 -1.31 -1.50
C THR A 158 -2.01 -2.65 -1.94
N LEU A 159 -2.32 -2.79 -3.23
CA LEU A 159 -2.80 -4.05 -3.81
C LEU A 159 -1.74 -5.15 -3.65
N VAL A 160 -2.18 -6.32 -3.23
CA VAL A 160 -1.37 -7.54 -3.23
C VAL A 160 -1.66 -8.30 -4.54
N PRO A 161 -0.72 -8.37 -5.48
CA PRO A 161 -0.93 -9.12 -6.71
C PRO A 161 -0.97 -10.63 -6.41
N LEU A 162 -1.90 -11.33 -7.03
CA LEU A 162 -2.02 -12.79 -6.92
C LEU A 162 -1.16 -13.53 -7.96
N GLY A 163 -0.56 -12.79 -8.88
CA GLY A 163 0.19 -13.35 -10.00
C GLY A 163 -0.72 -13.79 -11.16
N TYR A 164 -0.19 -14.68 -11.96
CA TYR A 164 -0.80 -15.13 -13.21
C TYR A 164 -0.79 -16.64 -13.28
N GLU A 165 -1.75 -17.18 -14.01
CA GLU A 165 -1.82 -18.59 -14.39
C GLU A 165 -1.86 -18.71 -15.91
N MET A 166 -1.32 -19.80 -16.42
CA MET A 166 -1.34 -20.13 -17.84
C MET A 166 -1.56 -21.64 -18.00
N PRO A 167 -2.63 -22.06 -18.68
CA PRO A 167 -2.83 -23.48 -18.96
C PRO A 167 -1.76 -23.97 -19.94
N PHE A 168 -1.35 -25.22 -19.79
CA PHE A 168 -0.46 -25.91 -20.74
C PHE A 168 -1.01 -27.30 -21.08
N SER A 169 -0.59 -27.83 -22.20
CA SER A 169 -0.92 -29.16 -22.67
C SER A 169 0.27 -29.80 -23.39
N THR A 170 0.12 -31.11 -23.73
CA THR A 170 1.12 -31.88 -24.47
C THR A 170 2.55 -31.73 -23.90
N GLY A 171 2.64 -31.61 -22.58
CA GLY A 171 3.93 -31.53 -21.91
C GLY A 171 4.71 -32.82 -22.05
N SER A 172 5.95 -32.71 -22.58
CA SER A 172 6.86 -33.84 -22.86
C SER A 172 8.08 -33.85 -21.96
N ILE A 173 8.46 -32.72 -21.41
CA ILE A 173 9.55 -32.58 -20.45
C ILE A 173 9.03 -31.83 -19.25
N GLU A 174 9.35 -32.27 -18.05
CA GLU A 174 8.86 -31.67 -16.83
C GLU A 174 9.32 -30.22 -16.69
N ILE A 175 8.34 -29.31 -16.55
CA ILE A 175 8.57 -27.93 -16.18
C ILE A 175 8.59 -27.88 -14.65
N VAL A 176 9.65 -27.31 -14.07
CA VAL A 176 9.80 -27.18 -12.62
C VAL A 176 9.85 -25.72 -12.19
N GLU A 177 9.62 -25.48 -10.90
CA GLU A 177 9.78 -24.17 -10.30
C GLU A 177 11.20 -23.61 -10.60
N GLY A 178 11.27 -22.31 -10.91
CA GLY A 178 12.50 -21.63 -11.33
C GLY A 178 12.79 -21.70 -12.83
N ASN A 179 12.13 -22.58 -13.61
CA ASN A 179 12.31 -22.56 -15.06
C ASN A 179 11.83 -21.23 -15.65
N ILE A 180 12.60 -20.72 -16.61
CA ILE A 180 12.18 -19.60 -17.46
C ILE A 180 11.58 -20.20 -18.73
N VAL A 181 10.26 -20.07 -18.89
CA VAL A 181 9.57 -20.49 -20.12
C VAL A 181 9.55 -19.33 -21.11
N VAL A 182 9.73 -19.66 -22.40
CA VAL A 182 9.71 -18.71 -23.51
C VAL A 182 8.69 -19.20 -24.54
N GLY A 183 7.75 -18.33 -24.92
CA GLY A 183 6.85 -18.58 -26.04
C GLY A 183 7.59 -18.53 -27.36
N GLN A 184 7.56 -19.61 -28.11
CA GLN A 184 8.37 -19.75 -29.34
C GLN A 184 8.03 -18.71 -30.40
N THR A 185 6.77 -18.33 -30.52
CA THR A 185 6.27 -17.40 -31.54
C THR A 185 6.23 -15.96 -30.99
N SER A 186 5.75 -15.81 -29.76
CA SER A 186 5.55 -14.50 -29.14
C SER A 186 6.82 -13.90 -28.55
N GLY A 187 7.81 -14.72 -28.21
CA GLY A 187 8.97 -14.29 -27.43
C GLY A 187 8.63 -13.92 -25.99
N ALA A 188 7.40 -14.11 -25.56
CA ALA A 188 6.98 -13.86 -24.17
C ALA A 188 7.76 -14.75 -23.20
N THR A 189 8.08 -14.20 -22.02
CA THR A 189 8.86 -14.94 -21.01
C THR A 189 8.21 -14.86 -19.63
N ALA A 190 8.30 -15.95 -18.86
CA ALA A 190 7.88 -16.00 -17.47
C ALA A 190 8.79 -16.95 -16.66
N THR A 191 9.05 -16.57 -15.39
CA THR A 191 9.70 -17.49 -14.44
C THR A 191 8.64 -18.24 -13.67
N ILE A 192 8.65 -19.56 -13.74
CA ILE A 192 7.64 -20.42 -13.12
C ILE A 192 7.84 -20.45 -11.60
N THR A 193 6.80 -20.17 -10.86
CA THR A 193 6.77 -20.24 -9.38
C THR A 193 6.06 -21.49 -8.88
N ARG A 194 5.20 -22.10 -9.71
CA ARG A 194 4.50 -23.33 -9.37
C ARG A 194 3.99 -24.01 -10.63
N VAL A 195 3.97 -25.33 -10.62
CA VAL A 195 3.35 -26.18 -11.64
C VAL A 195 2.26 -27.03 -11.00
N VAL A 196 1.09 -27.06 -11.60
CA VAL A 196 -0.01 -27.96 -11.20
C VAL A 196 -0.35 -28.85 -12.39
N LEU A 197 -0.04 -30.13 -12.27
CA LEU A 197 -0.45 -31.13 -13.24
C LEU A 197 -1.91 -31.53 -12.99
N SER A 198 -2.76 -31.38 -13.97
CA SER A 198 -4.19 -31.72 -13.90
C SER A 198 -4.48 -33.07 -14.52
N SER A 199 -3.74 -33.46 -15.55
CA SER A 199 -3.91 -34.75 -16.25
C SER A 199 -2.67 -35.14 -17.06
N GLY A 200 -2.60 -36.36 -17.49
CA GLY A 200 -1.53 -36.91 -18.31
C GLY A 200 -0.21 -37.10 -17.55
N THR A 201 0.84 -37.36 -18.30
CA THR A 201 2.21 -37.54 -17.75
C THR A 201 3.25 -36.91 -18.67
N TRP A 202 4.32 -36.43 -18.10
CA TRP A 202 5.47 -35.88 -18.87
C TRP A 202 6.12 -36.95 -19.75
N ALA A 203 6.34 -38.15 -19.20
CA ALA A 203 6.92 -39.26 -19.93
C ALA A 203 6.08 -39.72 -21.13
N GLY A 204 4.75 -39.58 -21.02
CA GLY A 204 3.80 -39.90 -22.09
C GLY A 204 3.60 -38.74 -23.09
N SER A 205 4.25 -37.60 -22.92
CA SER A 205 4.03 -36.39 -23.72
C SER A 205 2.56 -35.91 -23.71
N THR A 206 1.85 -36.17 -22.62
CA THR A 206 0.42 -35.89 -22.45
C THR A 206 0.15 -34.97 -21.25
N ALA A 207 1.20 -34.50 -20.56
CA ALA A 207 1.04 -33.66 -19.38
C ALA A 207 0.25 -32.39 -19.74
N ALA A 208 -0.75 -32.09 -18.91
CA ALA A 208 -1.58 -30.89 -19.04
C ALA A 208 -1.92 -30.34 -17.65
N GLY A 209 -2.02 -29.03 -17.53
CA GLY A 209 -2.29 -28.38 -16.26
C GLY A 209 -2.10 -26.88 -16.33
N TYR A 210 -1.58 -26.31 -15.25
CA TYR A 210 -1.39 -24.88 -15.11
C TYR A 210 0.02 -24.54 -14.63
N LEU A 211 0.60 -23.50 -15.23
CA LEU A 211 1.82 -22.84 -14.81
C LEU A 211 1.47 -21.53 -14.09
N TYR A 212 2.09 -21.30 -12.94
CA TYR A 212 1.90 -20.08 -12.15
C TYR A 212 3.18 -19.25 -12.12
N PHE A 213 3.05 -17.93 -12.18
CA PHE A 213 4.17 -16.98 -12.14
C PHE A 213 3.73 -15.62 -11.61
N ALA A 214 4.66 -14.89 -11.02
CA ALA A 214 4.37 -13.58 -10.41
C ALA A 214 4.20 -12.47 -11.47
N SER A 215 4.96 -12.56 -12.57
CA SER A 215 4.95 -11.59 -13.66
C SER A 215 5.45 -12.27 -14.95
N PHE A 216 5.18 -11.63 -16.08
CA PHE A 216 5.69 -12.07 -17.38
C PHE A 216 5.96 -10.87 -18.29
N THR A 217 6.73 -11.07 -19.37
CA THR A 217 6.94 -10.08 -20.41
C THR A 217 6.33 -10.55 -21.72
N GLY A 218 5.88 -9.62 -22.54
CA GLY A 218 5.21 -9.96 -23.81
C GLY A 218 3.79 -10.47 -23.59
N SER A 219 3.31 -11.31 -24.51
CA SER A 219 1.98 -11.92 -24.45
C SER A 219 2.03 -13.33 -25.02
N PHE A 220 1.82 -14.34 -24.18
CA PHE A 220 1.79 -15.74 -24.63
C PHE A 220 0.56 -15.99 -25.52
N SER A 221 0.82 -16.61 -26.68
CA SER A 221 -0.22 -16.97 -27.64
C SER A 221 -0.74 -18.38 -27.40
N ALA A 222 -2.06 -18.57 -27.45
CA ALA A 222 -2.64 -19.90 -27.36
C ALA A 222 -2.09 -20.83 -28.46
N GLY A 223 -1.76 -22.06 -28.09
CA GLY A 223 -1.24 -23.07 -29.01
C GLY A 223 0.24 -22.92 -29.37
N GLU A 224 0.96 -21.91 -28.90
CA GLU A 224 2.39 -21.81 -29.16
C GLU A 224 3.22 -22.77 -28.28
N THR A 225 4.37 -23.17 -28.79
CA THR A 225 5.30 -24.03 -28.05
C THR A 225 5.99 -23.24 -26.94
N LEU A 226 6.01 -23.78 -25.73
CA LEU A 226 6.79 -23.30 -24.61
C LEU A 226 8.17 -23.97 -24.64
N ARG A 227 9.22 -23.15 -24.55
CA ARG A 227 10.62 -23.59 -24.50
C ARG A 227 11.27 -23.22 -23.18
N VAL A 228 12.15 -24.10 -22.72
CA VAL A 228 13.09 -23.82 -21.62
C VAL A 228 14.50 -24.05 -22.15
N GLY A 229 15.37 -23.04 -22.08
CA GLY A 229 16.72 -23.12 -22.62
C GLY A 229 16.78 -23.45 -24.12
N GLY A 230 15.75 -23.07 -24.90
CA GLY A 230 15.66 -23.37 -26.33
C GLY A 230 15.00 -24.72 -26.65
N THR A 231 14.81 -25.62 -25.70
CA THR A 231 14.19 -26.93 -25.90
C THR A 231 12.67 -26.86 -25.74
N PRO A 232 11.84 -27.48 -26.61
CA PRO A 232 10.40 -27.59 -26.45
C PRO A 232 10.02 -28.43 -25.22
N TYR A 233 9.10 -27.92 -24.38
CA TYR A 233 8.65 -28.62 -23.17
C TYR A 233 7.15 -28.90 -23.18
N ALA A 234 6.33 -27.95 -23.63
CA ALA A 234 4.88 -28.03 -23.63
C ALA A 234 4.29 -27.06 -24.67
N VAL A 235 2.97 -27.01 -24.73
CA VAL A 235 2.22 -26.07 -25.57
C VAL A 235 1.33 -25.21 -24.67
N VAL A 236 1.24 -23.90 -24.93
CA VAL A 236 0.27 -23.01 -24.26
C VAL A 236 -1.15 -23.48 -24.53
N GLY A 237 -1.98 -23.56 -23.48
CA GLY A 237 -3.36 -23.98 -23.62
C GLY A 237 -4.24 -22.99 -24.39
N ALA A 238 -5.53 -23.24 -24.39
CA ALA A 238 -6.51 -22.46 -25.17
C ALA A 238 -6.60 -20.96 -24.81
N THR A 239 -6.22 -20.63 -23.59
CA THR A 239 -6.10 -19.23 -23.13
C THR A 239 -4.64 -18.97 -22.75
N GLY A 240 -4.06 -17.89 -23.21
CA GLY A 240 -2.70 -17.50 -22.78
C GLY A 240 -2.62 -17.24 -21.27
N ALA A 241 -1.62 -16.47 -20.85
CA ALA A 241 -1.47 -16.06 -19.46
C ALA A 241 -2.64 -15.16 -19.03
N ALA A 242 -3.25 -15.47 -17.89
CA ALA A 242 -4.35 -14.70 -17.29
C ALA A 242 -4.02 -14.33 -15.84
N ALA A 243 -4.43 -13.15 -15.41
CA ALA A 243 -4.32 -12.76 -14.01
C ALA A 243 -5.21 -13.64 -13.12
N ILE A 244 -4.65 -14.10 -12.00
CA ILE A 244 -5.43 -14.85 -11.01
C ILE A 244 -6.40 -13.88 -10.34
N THR A 245 -7.67 -14.24 -10.32
CA THR A 245 -8.74 -13.43 -9.70
C THR A 245 -9.49 -14.23 -8.66
N LEU A 246 -9.93 -13.55 -7.60
CA LEU A 246 -10.84 -14.12 -6.61
C LEU A 246 -12.29 -13.79 -6.99
N ASN A 247 -13.21 -14.67 -6.63
CA ASN A 247 -14.62 -14.43 -6.88
C ASN A 247 -15.08 -13.12 -6.20
N PRO A 248 -15.81 -12.25 -6.91
CA PRO A 248 -16.39 -11.07 -6.31
C PRO A 248 -17.40 -11.48 -5.23
N ASN A 249 -17.54 -10.68 -4.19
CA ASN A 249 -18.44 -10.93 -3.06
C ASN A 249 -18.16 -12.22 -2.27
N GLY A 250 -17.01 -12.85 -2.46
CA GLY A 250 -16.60 -14.02 -1.68
C GLY A 250 -16.56 -13.70 -0.18
N ARG A 251 -16.82 -14.71 0.65
CA ARG A 251 -16.62 -14.63 2.10
C ARG A 251 -15.17 -14.96 2.42
N VAL A 252 -14.55 -14.15 3.26
CA VAL A 252 -13.21 -14.40 3.79
C VAL A 252 -13.35 -14.90 5.21
N GLU A 253 -12.84 -16.08 5.46
CA GLU A 253 -12.75 -16.67 6.81
C GLU A 253 -11.27 -16.86 7.15
N THR A 254 -10.91 -16.48 8.37
CA THR A 254 -9.60 -16.81 8.92
C THR A 254 -9.70 -18.16 9.62
N ALA A 255 -9.00 -19.15 9.12
CA ALA A 255 -8.87 -20.40 9.84
C ALA A 255 -7.87 -20.18 10.99
N THR A 256 -8.32 -20.38 12.23
CA THR A 256 -7.45 -20.53 13.39
C THR A 256 -6.92 -21.97 13.41
N GLY A 257 -5.93 -22.25 12.59
CA GLY A 257 -5.27 -23.55 12.53
C GLY A 257 -3.80 -23.36 12.20
N ASN A 258 -2.97 -24.17 12.81
CA ASN A 258 -1.57 -24.25 12.43
C ASN A 258 -1.51 -24.93 11.06
N PHE A 259 -1.36 -24.18 9.99
CA PHE A 259 -0.97 -24.76 8.70
C PHE A 259 0.48 -25.21 8.85
N GLY A 260 0.66 -26.37 9.46
CA GLY A 260 1.93 -27.05 9.47
C GLY A 260 2.31 -27.32 8.03
N GLY A 261 3.20 -26.52 7.50
CA GLY A 261 3.84 -26.85 6.24
C GLY A 261 4.71 -28.07 6.48
N ASN A 262 4.45 -29.13 5.71
CA ASN A 262 5.45 -30.14 5.41
C ASN A 262 6.36 -29.59 4.33
#